data_af21682ca2c35ac8f396b1d1f42be381
#
_entry.id   af21682ca2c35ac8f396b1d1f42be381
#
_cell.length_a   1.000
_cell.length_b   1.000
_cell.length_c   1.000
_cell.angle_alpha   90.00
_cell.angle_beta   90.00
_cell.angle_gamma   90.00
#
_symmetry.space_group_name_H-M   'P 1'
#
loop_
_entity.id
_entity.type
_entity.pdbx_description
1 polymer ?
#
loop_
_entity_poly.entity_id
_entity_poly.type
_entity_poly.pdbx_seq_one_letter_code
_entity_poly.pdbx_strand_id
1 'polypeptide(L)'
;EGMAEADAVVAVTDHDEKNLLASLLAKQMGVRKVITRVSRSETRRLFEQVGIDLARAPRQAAVREVLDWIGPENVEHSATLEESIEVLEVLVSEGAAPKALRDLVRPDAVPVALERDHRIFLYEEGLGLLPGDRLYLVAAREVADEVLAPFFPE
;
A
#
# COMPACT_ATOMS: atom_id res chain seq x y z
N GLU A 1 32.17 9.19 -11.02
CA GLU A 1 32.46 10.58 -10.71
C GLU A 1 31.18 11.30 -10.29
N GLY A 2 31.21 12.13 -9.23
CA GLY A 2 30.05 12.90 -8.76
C GLY A 2 29.01 12.15 -7.92
N MET A 3 29.17 10.88 -7.62
CA MET A 3 28.18 10.12 -6.83
C MET A 3 28.02 10.65 -5.40
N ALA A 4 29.08 11.13 -4.78
CA ALA A 4 29.04 11.70 -3.43
C ALA A 4 28.22 13.01 -3.34
N GLU A 5 28.03 13.69 -4.46
CA GLU A 5 27.26 14.94 -4.56
C GLU A 5 25.79 14.69 -4.95
N ALA A 6 25.43 13.44 -5.22
CA ALA A 6 24.08 13.08 -5.62
C ALA A 6 23.11 13.09 -4.43
N ASP A 7 21.92 13.68 -4.60
CA ASP A 7 20.86 13.65 -3.59
C ASP A 7 20.27 12.27 -3.42
N ALA A 8 20.22 11.48 -4.50
CA ALA A 8 19.73 10.12 -4.51
C ALA A 8 20.42 9.28 -5.60
N VAL A 9 20.50 7.98 -5.37
CA VAL A 9 20.94 7.00 -6.38
C VAL A 9 19.86 5.94 -6.56
N VAL A 10 19.61 5.59 -7.82
CA VAL A 10 18.63 4.57 -8.19
C VAL A 10 19.31 3.48 -8.99
N ALA A 11 19.42 2.27 -8.43
CA ALA A 11 20.03 1.10 -9.07
C ALA A 11 18.94 0.21 -9.66
N VAL A 12 18.79 0.16 -10.99
CA VAL A 12 17.66 -0.48 -11.68
C VAL A 12 18.08 -1.40 -12.83
N THR A 13 19.25 -2.01 -12.72
CA THR A 13 19.66 -3.02 -13.69
C THR A 13 18.79 -4.30 -13.55
N ASP A 14 18.93 -5.21 -14.48
CA ASP A 14 18.25 -6.52 -14.46
C ASP A 14 18.93 -7.57 -13.54
N HIS A 15 20.01 -7.18 -12.84
CA HIS A 15 20.78 -8.05 -11.95
C HIS A 15 20.74 -7.53 -10.50
N ASP A 16 20.13 -8.30 -9.60
CA ASP A 16 19.96 -7.91 -8.20
C ASP A 16 21.31 -7.72 -7.48
N GLU A 17 22.31 -8.55 -7.78
CA GLU A 17 23.66 -8.47 -7.20
C GLU A 17 24.37 -7.17 -7.59
N LYS A 18 24.23 -6.76 -8.86
CA LYS A 18 24.80 -5.47 -9.33
C LYS A 18 24.09 -4.29 -8.70
N ASN A 19 22.77 -4.38 -8.57
CA ASN A 19 21.95 -3.35 -7.92
C ASN A 19 22.35 -3.22 -6.45
N LEU A 20 22.51 -4.34 -5.74
CA LEU A 20 22.95 -4.38 -4.35
C LEU A 20 24.32 -3.71 -4.19
N LEU A 21 25.31 -4.15 -4.99
CA LEU A 21 26.66 -3.62 -4.92
C LEU A 21 26.71 -2.11 -5.20
N ALA A 22 26.03 -1.65 -6.26
CA ALA A 22 25.96 -0.24 -6.61
C ALA A 22 25.31 0.58 -5.48
N SER A 23 24.24 0.05 -4.87
CA SER A 23 23.53 0.69 -3.77
C SER A 23 24.40 0.79 -2.51
N LEU A 24 25.11 -0.27 -2.14
CA LEU A 24 26.02 -0.26 -0.98
C LEU A 24 27.20 0.71 -1.20
N LEU A 25 27.76 0.77 -2.40
CA LEU A 25 28.80 1.73 -2.74
C LEU A 25 28.28 3.18 -2.64
N ALA A 26 27.06 3.45 -3.13
CA ALA A 26 26.44 4.75 -3.00
C ALA A 26 26.25 5.16 -1.52
N LYS A 27 25.78 4.23 -0.67
CA LYS A 27 25.68 4.46 0.79
C LYS A 27 27.03 4.74 1.42
N GLN A 28 28.05 3.96 1.07
CA GLN A 28 29.42 4.16 1.57
C GLN A 28 30.00 5.52 1.15
N MET A 29 29.61 6.03 -0.01
CA MET A 29 29.99 7.36 -0.50
C MET A 29 29.18 8.51 0.10
N GLY A 30 28.24 8.22 1.03
CA GLY A 30 27.47 9.23 1.76
C GLY A 30 26.18 9.68 1.07
N VAL A 31 25.70 8.99 0.02
CA VAL A 31 24.42 9.30 -0.62
C VAL A 31 23.28 9.07 0.36
N ARG A 32 22.43 10.08 0.54
CA ARG A 32 21.36 10.07 1.54
C ARG A 32 20.24 9.10 1.21
N LYS A 33 19.82 9.05 -0.06
CA LYS A 33 18.71 8.20 -0.51
C LYS A 33 19.19 7.23 -1.57
N VAL A 34 19.04 5.95 -1.30
CA VAL A 34 19.38 4.88 -2.24
C VAL A 34 18.16 4.00 -2.47
N ILE A 35 17.72 3.96 -3.72
CA ILE A 35 16.59 3.15 -4.17
C ILE A 35 17.13 2.04 -5.06
N THR A 36 16.67 0.82 -4.88
CA THR A 36 17.11 -0.31 -5.68
C THR A 36 15.96 -1.14 -6.21
N ARG A 37 16.13 -1.67 -7.41
CA ARG A 37 15.26 -2.70 -7.96
C ARG A 37 15.71 -4.07 -7.46
N VAL A 38 14.73 -4.87 -7.06
CA VAL A 38 14.90 -6.31 -6.78
C VAL A 38 13.95 -7.12 -7.67
N SER A 39 14.38 -8.32 -8.06
CA SER A 39 13.58 -9.19 -8.92
C SER A 39 12.46 -9.91 -8.17
N ARG A 40 12.67 -10.16 -6.86
CA ARG A 40 11.75 -10.88 -5.97
C ARG A 40 11.45 -10.07 -4.72
N SER A 41 10.21 -10.10 -4.27
CA SER A 41 9.77 -9.41 -3.05
C SER A 41 10.46 -9.90 -1.78
N GLU A 42 10.76 -11.20 -1.70
CA GLU A 42 11.40 -11.80 -0.53
C GLU A 42 12.81 -11.21 -0.32
N THR A 43 13.49 -10.86 -1.42
CA THR A 43 14.83 -10.24 -1.39
C THR A 43 14.79 -8.80 -0.88
N ARG A 44 13.64 -8.12 -0.93
CA ARG A 44 13.48 -6.72 -0.50
C ARG A 44 13.93 -6.51 0.95
N ARG A 45 13.44 -7.34 1.89
CA ARG A 45 13.79 -7.23 3.31
C ARG A 45 15.30 -7.35 3.54
N LEU A 46 15.96 -8.25 2.80
CA LEU A 46 17.41 -8.41 2.91
C LEU A 46 18.16 -7.14 2.49
N PHE A 47 17.75 -6.51 1.39
CA PHE A 47 18.35 -5.26 0.92
C PHE A 47 18.14 -4.11 1.90
N GLU A 48 16.96 -4.00 2.50
CA GLU A 48 16.65 -3.00 3.52
C GLU A 48 17.48 -3.24 4.81
N GLN A 49 17.65 -4.49 5.23
CA GLN A 49 18.47 -4.86 6.39
C GLN A 49 19.96 -4.50 6.24
N VAL A 50 20.49 -4.53 5.03
CA VAL A 50 21.89 -4.13 4.77
C VAL A 50 22.04 -2.61 4.55
N GLY A 51 20.98 -1.82 4.81
CA GLY A 51 21.05 -0.35 4.87
C GLY A 51 20.64 0.37 3.59
N ILE A 52 19.94 -0.30 2.66
CA ILE A 52 19.32 0.35 1.50
C ILE A 52 17.98 0.96 1.94
N ASP A 53 17.76 2.22 1.58
CA ASP A 53 16.60 2.98 2.07
C ASP A 53 15.27 2.48 1.49
N LEU A 54 15.30 1.99 0.24
CA LEU A 54 14.11 1.50 -0.43
C LEU A 54 14.45 0.44 -1.49
N ALA A 55 13.92 -0.76 -1.32
CA ALA A 55 13.94 -1.80 -2.35
C ALA A 55 12.54 -2.01 -2.94
N ARG A 56 12.44 -2.12 -4.27
CA ARG A 56 11.16 -2.32 -4.98
C ARG A 56 11.26 -3.44 -6.00
N ALA A 57 10.22 -4.28 -6.03
CA ALA A 57 10.03 -5.31 -7.04
C ALA A 57 9.01 -4.82 -8.09
N PRO A 58 9.43 -4.42 -9.30
CA PRO A 58 8.54 -3.79 -10.30
C PRO A 58 7.37 -4.68 -10.72
N ARG A 59 7.58 -6.00 -10.72
CA ARG A 59 6.53 -6.96 -11.05
C ARG A 59 5.30 -6.84 -10.15
N GLN A 60 5.51 -6.67 -8.84
CA GLN A 60 4.39 -6.49 -7.90
C GLN A 60 3.67 -5.16 -8.09
N ALA A 61 4.42 -4.10 -8.39
CA ALA A 61 3.81 -2.81 -8.68
C ALA A 61 2.92 -2.90 -9.93
N ALA A 62 3.41 -3.54 -11.01
CA ALA A 62 2.63 -3.74 -12.22
C ALA A 62 1.40 -4.64 -12.01
N VAL A 63 1.53 -5.73 -11.24
CA VAL A 63 0.39 -6.59 -10.90
C VAL A 63 -0.66 -5.82 -10.12
N ARG A 64 -0.26 -5.01 -9.16
CA ARG A 64 -1.18 -4.17 -8.39
C ARG A 64 -1.92 -3.19 -9.30
N GLU A 65 -1.22 -2.45 -10.14
CA GLU A 65 -1.83 -1.50 -11.07
C GLU A 65 -2.85 -2.18 -12.01
N VAL A 66 -2.55 -3.40 -12.47
CA VAL A 66 -3.50 -4.19 -13.27
C VAL A 66 -4.70 -4.63 -12.44
N LEU A 67 -4.50 -5.08 -11.20
CA LEU A 67 -5.61 -5.48 -10.32
C LEU A 67 -6.49 -4.29 -9.95
N ASP A 68 -5.91 -3.13 -9.68
CA ASP A 68 -6.66 -1.90 -9.43
C ASP A 68 -7.48 -1.47 -10.67
N TRP A 69 -6.94 -1.71 -11.86
CA TRP A 69 -7.64 -1.39 -13.12
C TRP A 69 -8.78 -2.35 -13.48
N ILE A 70 -8.66 -3.65 -13.14
CA ILE A 70 -9.70 -4.66 -13.40
C ILE A 70 -10.62 -4.90 -12.19
N GLY A 71 -10.26 -4.34 -11.02
CA GLY A 71 -11.04 -4.41 -9.80
C GLY A 71 -12.32 -3.58 -9.88
N PRO A 72 -13.18 -3.67 -8.86
CA PRO A 72 -14.37 -2.85 -8.77
C PRO A 72 -14.02 -1.36 -8.73
N GLU A 73 -14.76 -0.53 -9.49
CA GLU A 73 -14.50 0.91 -9.64
C GLU A 73 -14.53 1.71 -8.33
N ASN A 74 -15.14 1.15 -7.29
CA ASN A 74 -15.30 1.80 -5.98
C ASN A 74 -14.30 1.33 -4.91
N VAL A 75 -13.30 0.51 -5.28
CA VAL A 75 -12.25 0.04 -4.36
C VAL A 75 -10.88 0.32 -4.93
N GLU A 76 -10.09 1.07 -4.14
CA GLU A 76 -8.68 1.27 -4.40
C GLU A 76 -7.83 0.54 -3.34
N HIS A 77 -6.87 -0.27 -3.75
CA HIS A 77 -5.91 -0.87 -2.85
C HIS A 77 -4.81 0.15 -2.54
N SER A 78 -4.95 0.88 -1.44
CA SER A 78 -4.04 1.99 -1.13
C SER A 78 -2.63 1.56 -0.77
N ALA A 79 -2.46 0.49 0.00
CA ALA A 79 -1.13 -0.02 0.40
C ALA A 79 -1.19 -1.44 0.98
N THR A 80 -0.09 -2.18 0.86
CA THR A 80 0.18 -3.36 1.67
C THR A 80 1.17 -2.95 2.77
N LEU A 81 0.76 -3.02 4.03
CA LEU A 81 1.62 -2.67 5.17
C LEU A 81 2.62 -3.78 5.45
N GLU A 82 2.15 -5.03 5.41
CA GLU A 82 2.93 -6.26 5.50
C GLU A 82 2.40 -7.26 4.47
N GLU A 83 3.05 -8.41 4.30
CA GLU A 83 2.62 -9.41 3.31
C GLU A 83 1.17 -9.91 3.52
N SER A 84 0.65 -9.77 4.75
CA SER A 84 -0.65 -10.26 5.19
C SER A 84 -1.68 -9.16 5.50
N ILE A 85 -1.31 -7.87 5.46
CA ILE A 85 -2.18 -6.75 5.86
C ILE A 85 -2.31 -5.76 4.70
N GLU A 86 -3.53 -5.43 4.37
CA GLU A 86 -3.88 -4.49 3.31
C GLU A 86 -4.59 -3.26 3.89
N VAL A 87 -4.29 -2.10 3.33
CA VAL A 87 -5.08 -0.89 3.50
C VAL A 87 -5.97 -0.78 2.28
N LEU A 88 -7.25 -0.74 2.51
CA LEU A 88 -8.28 -0.69 1.47
C LEU A 88 -8.93 0.69 1.52
N GLU A 89 -9.10 1.29 0.38
CA GLU A 89 -9.87 2.53 0.20
C GLU A 89 -11.14 2.19 -0.57
N VAL A 90 -12.30 2.53 0.00
CA VAL A 90 -13.60 2.18 -0.55
C VAL A 90 -14.45 3.43 -0.70
N LEU A 91 -14.93 3.69 -1.90
CA LEU A 91 -15.95 4.72 -2.13
C LEU A 91 -17.34 4.14 -1.79
N VAL A 92 -18.00 4.74 -0.81
CA VAL A 92 -19.34 4.31 -0.38
C VAL A 92 -20.38 4.74 -1.42
N SER A 93 -20.98 3.78 -2.11
CA SER A 93 -22.04 4.00 -3.09
C SER A 93 -23.42 4.06 -2.46
N GLU A 94 -24.42 4.59 -3.21
CA GLU A 94 -25.83 4.51 -2.82
C GLU A 94 -26.26 3.03 -2.73
N GLY A 95 -26.89 2.67 -1.61
CA GLY A 95 -27.31 1.29 -1.36
C GLY A 95 -26.27 0.40 -0.71
N ALA A 96 -25.04 0.85 -0.51
CA ALA A 96 -24.05 0.10 0.25
C ALA A 96 -24.51 -0.09 1.71
N ALA A 97 -24.48 -1.31 2.20
CA ALA A 97 -24.50 -1.62 3.62
C ALA A 97 -23.02 -1.87 4.00
N PRO A 98 -22.54 -1.50 5.14
CA PRO A 98 -23.17 -1.25 6.42
C PRO A 98 -23.52 0.23 6.66
N LYS A 99 -24.41 0.46 7.63
CA LYS A 99 -24.87 1.83 7.97
C LYS A 99 -23.98 2.55 8.98
N ALA A 100 -23.08 1.83 9.66
CA ALA A 100 -22.19 2.39 10.65
C ALA A 100 -20.80 1.72 10.60
N LEU A 101 -19.76 2.48 10.89
CA LEU A 101 -18.38 1.98 10.90
C LEU A 101 -18.16 0.82 11.88
N ARG A 102 -18.86 0.82 13.01
CA ARG A 102 -18.77 -0.28 14.00
C ARG A 102 -19.17 -1.65 13.46
N ASP A 103 -20.04 -1.68 12.44
CA ASP A 103 -20.51 -2.93 11.83
C ASP A 103 -19.42 -3.60 10.98
N LEU A 104 -18.34 -2.86 10.69
CA LEU A 104 -17.15 -3.31 9.96
C LEU A 104 -16.02 -3.78 10.88
N VAL A 105 -16.14 -3.55 12.20
CA VAL A 105 -15.09 -3.97 13.15
C VAL A 105 -15.11 -5.47 13.32
N ARG A 106 -13.99 -6.11 12.97
CA ARG A 106 -13.77 -7.55 13.09
C ARG A 106 -12.38 -7.79 13.69
N PRO A 107 -12.07 -8.99 14.20
CA PRO A 107 -10.72 -9.30 14.70
C PRO A 107 -9.62 -9.12 13.65
N ASP A 108 -9.97 -9.27 12.38
CA ASP A 108 -9.10 -9.29 11.20
C ASP A 108 -9.34 -8.11 10.25
N ALA A 109 -10.24 -7.18 10.59
CA ALA A 109 -10.51 -5.96 9.83
C ALA A 109 -11.00 -4.81 10.72
N VAL A 110 -10.46 -3.61 10.50
CA VAL A 110 -10.80 -2.42 11.28
C VAL A 110 -10.94 -1.20 10.36
N PRO A 111 -12.07 -0.47 10.42
CA PRO A 111 -12.16 0.85 9.83
C PRO A 111 -11.25 1.82 10.59
N VAL A 112 -10.49 2.64 9.89
CA VAL A 112 -9.50 3.57 10.47
C VAL A 112 -9.97 5.00 10.38
N ALA A 113 -10.48 5.39 9.22
CA ALA A 113 -10.92 6.74 8.94
C ALA A 113 -11.93 6.77 7.79
N LEU A 114 -12.65 7.86 7.66
CA LEU A 114 -13.38 8.20 6.44
C LEU A 114 -13.07 9.65 6.02
N GLU A 115 -13.11 9.89 4.73
CA GLU A 115 -13.10 11.22 4.16
C GLU A 115 -14.51 11.58 3.68
N ARG A 116 -15.00 12.74 4.10
CA ARG A 116 -16.27 13.34 3.70
C ARG A 116 -16.07 14.84 3.47
N ASP A 117 -16.44 15.34 2.30
CA ASP A 117 -16.30 16.76 1.94
C ASP A 117 -14.85 17.27 2.14
N HIS A 118 -13.87 16.48 1.73
CA HIS A 118 -12.43 16.75 1.90
C HIS A 118 -11.96 16.92 3.36
N ARG A 119 -12.71 16.35 4.31
CA ARG A 119 -12.33 16.28 5.73
C ARG A 119 -12.18 14.85 6.17
N ILE A 120 -11.11 14.57 6.90
CA ILE A 120 -10.83 13.26 7.46
C ILE A 120 -11.40 13.18 8.86
N PHE A 121 -12.19 12.13 9.10
CA PHE A 121 -12.74 11.74 10.39
C PHE A 121 -12.11 10.40 10.79
N LEU A 122 -11.47 10.37 11.95
CA LEU A 122 -10.96 9.12 12.51
C LEU A 122 -12.13 8.26 12.97
N TYR A 123 -11.88 6.96 13.09
CA TYR A 123 -12.88 6.01 13.56
C TYR A 123 -13.47 6.40 14.92
N GLU A 124 -14.79 6.49 14.97
CA GLU A 124 -15.61 6.59 16.17
C GLU A 124 -16.83 5.68 16.03
N GLU A 125 -17.23 4.98 17.12
CA GLU A 125 -18.33 3.97 17.08
C GLU A 125 -19.67 4.51 16.56
N GLY A 126 -19.95 5.80 16.78
CA GLY A 126 -21.18 6.48 16.35
C GLY A 126 -21.14 7.07 14.95
N LEU A 127 -20.01 6.98 14.25
CA LEU A 127 -19.87 7.58 12.94
C LEU A 127 -20.59 6.75 11.88
N GLY A 128 -21.64 7.32 11.29
CA GLY A 128 -22.40 6.68 10.21
C GLY A 128 -21.74 6.90 8.85
N LEU A 129 -21.89 5.94 7.96
CA LEU A 129 -21.48 6.04 6.56
C LEU A 129 -22.58 6.71 5.72
N LEU A 130 -22.17 7.56 4.80
CA LEU A 130 -23.03 8.20 3.82
C LEU A 130 -22.52 7.92 2.40
N PRO A 131 -23.40 7.87 1.40
CA PRO A 131 -22.96 7.83 0.01
C PRO A 131 -22.01 8.97 -0.33
N GLY A 132 -20.94 8.66 -1.03
CA GLY A 132 -19.87 9.59 -1.36
C GLY A 132 -18.75 9.68 -0.34
N ASP A 133 -18.86 9.02 0.82
CA ASP A 133 -17.73 8.86 1.74
C ASP A 133 -16.65 8.00 1.14
N ARG A 134 -15.41 8.32 1.42
CA ARG A 134 -14.24 7.51 1.11
C ARG A 134 -13.74 6.87 2.41
N LEU A 135 -13.96 5.58 2.54
CA LEU A 135 -13.66 4.81 3.74
C LEU A 135 -12.28 4.16 3.63
N TYR A 136 -11.49 4.27 4.68
CA TYR A 136 -10.20 3.62 4.83
C TYR A 136 -10.30 2.47 5.84
N LEU A 137 -9.97 1.26 5.39
CA LEU A 137 -10.00 0.02 6.16
C LEU A 137 -8.60 -0.59 6.22
N VAL A 138 -8.27 -1.21 7.32
CA VAL A 138 -7.13 -2.11 7.44
C VAL A 138 -7.68 -3.51 7.65
N ALA A 139 -7.30 -4.45 6.80
CA ALA A 139 -7.78 -5.82 6.85
C ALA A 139 -6.67 -6.83 6.58
N ALA A 140 -6.82 -8.04 7.14
CA ALA A 140 -6.03 -9.17 6.70
C ALA A 140 -6.39 -9.51 5.24
N ARG A 141 -5.36 -9.86 4.44
CA ARG A 141 -5.54 -10.15 3.01
C ARG A 141 -6.58 -11.24 2.75
N GLU A 142 -6.60 -12.26 3.61
CA GLU A 142 -7.50 -13.41 3.45
C GLU A 142 -8.98 -13.07 3.57
N VAL A 143 -9.29 -11.95 4.24
CA VAL A 143 -10.68 -11.50 4.48
C VAL A 143 -11.04 -10.23 3.73
N ALA A 144 -10.13 -9.65 2.98
CA ALA A 144 -10.33 -8.38 2.27
C ALA A 144 -11.59 -8.40 1.39
N ASP A 145 -11.76 -9.42 0.56
CA ASP A 145 -12.92 -9.57 -0.32
C ASP A 145 -14.23 -9.70 0.47
N GLU A 146 -14.23 -10.43 1.60
CA GLU A 146 -15.40 -10.58 2.45
C GLU A 146 -15.80 -9.28 3.15
N VAL A 147 -14.80 -8.49 3.57
CA VAL A 147 -15.01 -7.17 4.19
C VAL A 147 -15.53 -6.16 3.17
N LEU A 148 -15.12 -6.29 1.93
CA LEU A 148 -15.54 -5.42 0.83
C LEU A 148 -16.91 -5.80 0.26
N ALA A 149 -17.34 -7.05 0.38
CA ALA A 149 -18.59 -7.56 -0.20
C ALA A 149 -19.83 -6.68 0.08
N PRO A 150 -20.02 -6.10 1.29
CA PRO A 150 -21.17 -5.23 1.57
C PRO A 150 -21.19 -3.91 0.77
N PHE A 151 -20.09 -3.52 0.17
CA PHE A 151 -19.98 -2.30 -0.63
C PHE A 151 -20.26 -2.51 -2.12
N PHE A 152 -20.47 -3.77 -2.54
CA PHE A 152 -20.84 -4.11 -3.90
C PHE A 152 -22.34 -4.38 -3.98
N PRO A 153 -23.14 -3.54 -4.64
CA PRO A 153 -24.51 -3.90 -4.96
C PRO A 153 -24.50 -5.11 -5.92
N GLU A 154 -25.40 -6.09 -5.68
CA GLU A 154 -25.69 -7.18 -6.62
C GLU A 154 -26.24 -6.67 -7.95
#